data_a763a60e0cb250c7c71b5c714853518c
#
_entry.id   a763a60e0cb250c7c71b5c714853518c
#
_cell.length_a   1.000
_cell.length_b   1.000
_cell.length_c   1.000
_cell.angle_alpha   90.00
_cell.angle_beta   90.00
_cell.angle_gamma   90.00
#
_symmetry.space_group_name_H-M   'P 1'
#
loop_
_entity.id
_entity.type
_entity.pdbx_description
1 polymer ?
#
loop_
_entity_poly.entity_id
_entity_poly.type
_entity_poly.pdbx_seq_one_letter_code
_entity_poly.pdbx_strand_id
1 'polypeptide(L)'
;MSQIKDIEENIQEESTEITHPETLSVWGLAWPPIVGNLLFASVGVISIKAVGTLGAEAVAAVGTGQRMVWVFQALLMAVMTGTTALVARAVGSKNMIEAAHVTRLAIGVSIALSLITTLVIVLFAERFIGIFGLDPVAQELAVTYLTISILFIPFMAIGMVIGAALRAAGDVKTPMYIGIFTNIIAIYLLLGL
;
A
#
# COMPACT_ATOMS: atom_id res chain seq x y z
N MET A 1 52.67 -27.02 16.76
CA MET A 1 52.02 -27.62 15.57
C MET A 1 50.59 -28.11 15.89
N SER A 2 50.30 -28.60 17.10
CA SER A 2 48.95 -29.00 17.51
C SER A 2 48.01 -27.79 17.69
N GLN A 3 48.46 -26.70 18.33
CA GLN A 3 47.65 -25.50 18.57
C GLN A 3 47.17 -24.79 17.28
N ILE A 4 47.95 -24.87 16.20
CA ILE A 4 47.56 -24.30 14.90
C ILE A 4 46.42 -25.11 14.28
N LYS A 5 46.49 -26.45 14.43
CA LYS A 5 45.45 -27.35 13.95
C LYS A 5 44.14 -27.18 14.71
N ASP A 6 44.19 -26.97 16.01
CA ASP A 6 43.04 -26.75 16.86
C ASP A 6 42.37 -25.38 16.57
N ILE A 7 43.17 -24.38 16.17
CA ILE A 7 42.66 -23.05 15.73
C ILE A 7 42.02 -23.15 14.34
N GLU A 8 42.63 -23.89 13.41
CA GLU A 8 42.07 -24.11 12.07
C GLU A 8 40.75 -24.91 12.13
N GLU A 9 40.69 -25.92 13.00
CA GLU A 9 39.49 -26.75 13.21
C GLU A 9 38.35 -25.92 13.85
N ASN A 10 38.64 -25.08 14.85
CA ASN A 10 37.68 -24.16 15.44
C ASN A 10 37.20 -23.09 14.45
N ILE A 11 38.07 -22.52 13.61
CA ILE A 11 37.69 -21.58 12.55
C ILE A 11 36.80 -22.26 11.49
N GLN A 12 37.08 -23.53 11.21
CA GLN A 12 36.31 -24.33 10.27
C GLN A 12 34.93 -24.72 10.82
N GLU A 13 34.85 -25.03 12.13
CA GLU A 13 33.57 -25.25 12.84
C GLU A 13 32.76 -23.95 12.95
N GLU A 14 33.40 -22.84 13.30
CA GLU A 14 32.75 -21.54 13.39
C GLU A 14 32.28 -21.03 12.00
N SER A 15 33.00 -21.36 10.94
CA SER A 15 32.58 -21.04 9.56
C SER A 15 31.46 -21.95 9.05
N THR A 16 31.31 -23.17 9.62
CA THR A 16 30.22 -24.10 9.28
C THR A 16 28.96 -23.82 10.11
N GLU A 17 29.07 -23.16 11.28
CA GLU A 17 27.96 -22.71 12.11
C GLU A 17 27.42 -21.36 11.68
N ILE A 18 28.05 -20.68 10.73
CA ILE A 18 27.34 -19.64 9.96
C ILE A 18 26.29 -20.40 9.12
N THR A 19 25.24 -20.86 9.80
CA THR A 19 23.99 -21.23 9.17
C THR A 19 23.69 -20.15 8.16
N HIS A 20 23.77 -20.50 6.87
CA HIS A 20 23.29 -19.65 5.79
C HIS A 20 21.93 -19.16 6.26
N PRO A 21 21.70 -17.84 6.43
CA PRO A 21 20.35 -17.37 6.67
C PRO A 21 19.55 -18.05 5.57
N GLU A 22 18.50 -18.78 5.95
CA GLU A 22 17.64 -19.47 4.99
C GLU A 22 17.50 -18.52 3.82
N THR A 23 18.06 -18.89 2.68
CA THR A 23 18.02 -18.03 1.50
C THR A 23 16.56 -17.91 1.19
N LEU A 24 15.95 -16.84 1.73
CA LEU A 24 14.53 -16.56 1.52
C LEU A 24 14.38 -16.61 0.00
N SER A 25 13.82 -17.68 -0.49
CA SER A 25 13.67 -17.90 -1.92
C SER A 25 13.07 -16.64 -2.49
N VAL A 26 13.76 -15.99 -3.43
CA VAL A 26 13.28 -14.77 -4.09
C VAL A 26 11.85 -14.96 -4.56
N TRP A 27 11.50 -16.17 -5.00
CA TRP A 27 10.15 -16.58 -5.35
C TRP A 27 9.19 -16.56 -4.16
N GLY A 28 9.60 -17.00 -2.99
CA GLY A 28 8.78 -16.99 -1.77
C GLY A 28 8.40 -15.57 -1.33
N LEU A 29 9.30 -14.59 -1.56
CA LEU A 29 9.06 -13.18 -1.26
C LEU A 29 8.31 -12.46 -2.38
N ALA A 30 8.52 -12.83 -3.64
CA ALA A 30 7.91 -12.17 -4.80
C ALA A 30 6.47 -12.62 -5.05
N TRP A 31 6.15 -13.89 -4.82
CA TRP A 31 4.84 -14.46 -5.09
C TRP A 31 3.67 -13.72 -4.40
N PRO A 32 3.71 -13.40 -3.10
CA PRO A 32 2.59 -12.74 -2.43
C PRO A 32 2.23 -11.37 -3.03
N PRO A 33 3.19 -10.47 -3.28
CA PRO A 33 2.93 -9.19 -3.96
C PRO A 33 2.38 -9.36 -5.38
N ILE A 34 2.86 -10.36 -6.14
CA ILE A 34 2.39 -10.62 -7.51
C ILE A 34 0.90 -10.96 -7.49
N VAL A 35 0.50 -11.90 -6.65
CA VAL A 35 -0.92 -12.29 -6.51
C VAL A 35 -1.78 -11.11 -6.08
N GLY A 36 -1.32 -10.33 -5.10
CA GLY A 36 -2.02 -9.14 -4.64
C GLY A 36 -2.24 -8.11 -5.77
N ASN A 37 -1.20 -7.85 -6.57
CA ASN A 37 -1.29 -6.93 -7.70
C ASN A 37 -2.19 -7.45 -8.83
N LEU A 38 -2.18 -8.76 -9.12
CA LEU A 38 -3.07 -9.36 -10.10
C LEU A 38 -4.55 -9.27 -9.67
N LEU A 39 -4.84 -9.53 -8.41
CA LEU A 39 -6.19 -9.37 -7.85
C LEU A 39 -6.63 -7.91 -7.92
N PHE A 40 -5.78 -6.98 -7.53
CA PHE A 40 -6.07 -5.55 -7.62
C PHE A 40 -6.34 -5.10 -9.06
N ALA A 41 -5.53 -5.55 -10.02
CA ALA A 41 -5.74 -5.28 -11.43
C ALA A 41 -7.07 -5.87 -11.94
N SER A 42 -7.43 -7.08 -11.51
CA SER A 42 -8.70 -7.71 -11.86
C SER A 42 -9.90 -6.90 -11.36
N VAL A 43 -9.86 -6.42 -10.12
CA VAL A 43 -10.90 -5.53 -9.57
C VAL A 43 -11.01 -4.26 -10.42
N GLY A 44 -9.88 -3.67 -10.82
CA GLY A 44 -9.85 -2.48 -11.69
C GLY A 44 -10.54 -2.72 -13.03
N VAL A 45 -10.26 -3.84 -13.70
CA VAL A 45 -10.89 -4.20 -14.99
C VAL A 45 -12.40 -4.41 -14.82
N ILE A 46 -12.83 -5.13 -13.78
CA ILE A 46 -14.25 -5.37 -13.50
C ILE A 46 -14.95 -4.03 -13.21
N SER A 47 -14.33 -3.16 -12.42
CA SER A 47 -14.88 -1.83 -12.11
C SER A 47 -15.07 -0.98 -13.36
N ILE A 48 -14.07 -0.93 -14.26
CA ILE A 48 -14.18 -0.18 -15.51
C ILE A 48 -15.29 -0.76 -16.39
N LYS A 49 -15.42 -2.10 -16.44
CA LYS A 49 -16.50 -2.75 -17.20
C LYS A 49 -17.89 -2.38 -16.62
N ALA A 50 -18.04 -2.39 -15.32
CA ALA A 50 -19.29 -2.00 -14.65
C ALA A 50 -19.65 -0.53 -14.94
N VAL A 51 -18.68 0.38 -14.81
CA VAL A 51 -18.88 1.81 -15.12
C VAL A 51 -19.14 2.02 -16.62
N GLY A 52 -18.53 1.21 -17.50
CA GLY A 52 -18.74 1.28 -18.95
C GLY A 52 -20.20 1.07 -19.38
N THR A 53 -21.00 0.36 -18.59
CA THR A 53 -22.43 0.18 -18.86
C THR A 53 -23.26 1.46 -18.60
N LEU A 54 -22.70 2.42 -17.84
CA LEU A 54 -23.35 3.70 -17.52
C LEU A 54 -23.08 4.80 -18.58
N GLY A 55 -22.25 4.51 -19.56
CA GLY A 55 -21.94 5.43 -20.66
C GLY A 55 -20.55 6.06 -20.61
N ALA A 56 -20.20 6.76 -21.68
CA ALA A 56 -18.87 7.35 -21.88
C ALA A 56 -18.55 8.44 -20.85
N GLU A 57 -19.55 9.21 -20.46
CA GLU A 57 -19.42 10.31 -19.47
C GLU A 57 -19.03 9.77 -18.09
N ALA A 58 -19.64 8.64 -17.67
CA ALA A 58 -19.32 7.99 -16.42
C ALA A 58 -17.89 7.42 -16.43
N VAL A 59 -17.45 6.85 -17.54
CA VAL A 59 -16.06 6.36 -17.69
C VAL A 59 -15.06 7.51 -17.63
N ALA A 60 -15.35 8.62 -18.31
CA ALA A 60 -14.51 9.83 -18.28
C ALA A 60 -14.44 10.41 -16.85
N ALA A 61 -15.57 10.47 -16.15
CA ALA A 61 -15.66 10.98 -14.79
C ALA A 61 -14.83 10.12 -13.81
N VAL A 62 -15.03 8.79 -13.81
CA VAL A 62 -14.30 7.87 -12.93
C VAL A 62 -12.81 7.87 -13.27
N GLY A 63 -12.45 7.85 -14.57
CA GLY A 63 -11.04 7.89 -15.00
C GLY A 63 -10.31 9.16 -14.53
N THR A 64 -10.97 10.31 -14.62
CA THR A 64 -10.40 11.58 -14.17
C THR A 64 -10.33 11.67 -12.65
N GLY A 65 -11.42 11.33 -11.96
CA GLY A 65 -11.46 11.30 -10.51
C GLY A 65 -10.43 10.35 -9.91
N GLN A 66 -10.26 9.17 -10.49
CA GLN A 66 -9.25 8.19 -10.08
C GLN A 66 -7.82 8.74 -10.22
N ARG A 67 -7.50 9.46 -11.29
CA ARG A 67 -6.18 10.09 -11.45
C ARG A 67 -5.91 11.10 -10.34
N MET A 68 -6.91 11.88 -9.95
CA MET A 68 -6.78 12.80 -8.81
C MET A 68 -6.53 12.07 -7.51
N VAL A 69 -7.29 11.02 -7.22
CA VAL A 69 -7.06 10.16 -6.05
C VAL A 69 -5.62 9.65 -6.02
N TRP A 70 -5.07 9.20 -7.15
CA TRP A 70 -3.69 8.72 -7.24
C TRP A 70 -2.64 9.80 -6.92
N VAL A 71 -2.84 11.03 -7.38
CA VAL A 71 -1.94 12.16 -7.07
C VAL A 71 -1.86 12.38 -5.55
N PHE A 72 -3.00 12.39 -4.88
CA PHE A 72 -3.04 12.56 -3.42
C PHE A 72 -2.54 11.34 -2.67
N GLN A 73 -2.76 10.15 -3.19
CA GLN A 73 -2.24 8.91 -2.64
C GLN A 73 -0.70 8.84 -2.70
N ALA A 74 -0.07 9.52 -3.67
CA ALA A 74 1.38 9.61 -3.75
C ALA A 74 2.01 10.25 -2.51
N LEU A 75 1.32 11.19 -1.85
CA LEU A 75 1.77 11.77 -0.58
C LEU A 75 1.84 10.71 0.53
N LEU A 76 0.85 9.83 0.59
CA LEU A 76 0.84 8.71 1.55
C LEU A 76 1.94 7.69 1.25
N MET A 77 2.27 7.47 -0.03
CA MET A 77 3.38 6.59 -0.42
C MET A 77 4.72 7.08 0.11
N ALA A 78 4.93 8.40 0.19
CA ALA A 78 6.13 8.97 0.81
C ALA A 78 6.22 8.62 2.30
N VAL A 79 5.11 8.74 3.05
CA VAL A 79 5.03 8.33 4.46
C VAL A 79 5.30 6.83 4.62
N MET A 80 4.72 6.00 3.75
CA MET A 80 4.95 4.54 3.75
C MET A 80 6.42 4.19 3.54
N THR A 81 7.09 4.83 2.59
CA THR A 81 8.51 4.57 2.29
C THR A 81 9.39 4.92 3.50
N GLY A 82 9.15 6.08 4.13
CA GLY A 82 9.83 6.47 5.36
C GLY A 82 9.57 5.49 6.50
N THR A 83 8.31 5.07 6.67
CA THR A 83 7.92 4.09 7.69
C THR A 83 8.66 2.77 7.50
N THR A 84 8.67 2.25 6.27
CA THR A 84 9.35 1.00 5.95
C THR A 84 10.83 1.06 6.30
N ALA A 85 11.53 2.14 5.94
CA ALA A 85 12.95 2.30 6.21
C ALA A 85 13.26 2.37 7.72
N LEU A 86 12.48 3.16 8.47
CA LEU A 86 12.69 3.34 9.91
C LEU A 86 12.32 2.09 10.71
N VAL A 87 11.21 1.43 10.37
CA VAL A 87 10.81 0.19 11.04
C VAL A 87 11.80 -0.93 10.74
N ALA A 88 12.23 -1.10 9.48
CA ALA A 88 13.22 -2.11 9.13
C ALA A 88 14.55 -1.90 9.87
N ARG A 89 15.00 -0.65 10.03
CA ARG A 89 16.18 -0.31 10.83
C ARG A 89 16.01 -0.68 12.30
N ALA A 90 14.86 -0.33 12.90
CA ALA A 90 14.57 -0.63 14.30
C ALA A 90 14.48 -2.14 14.56
N VAL A 91 13.85 -2.89 13.65
CA VAL A 91 13.77 -4.36 13.72
C VAL A 91 15.17 -4.98 13.55
N GLY A 92 15.97 -4.50 12.60
CA GLY A 92 17.34 -4.96 12.39
C GLY A 92 18.25 -4.74 13.60
N SER A 93 18.03 -3.66 14.37
CA SER A 93 18.71 -3.41 15.64
C SER A 93 18.07 -4.13 16.84
N LYS A 94 17.08 -5.00 16.61
CA LYS A 94 16.31 -5.73 17.65
C LYS A 94 15.58 -4.82 18.65
N ASN A 95 15.35 -3.54 18.28
CA ASN A 95 14.64 -2.57 19.10
C ASN A 95 13.14 -2.51 18.72
N MET A 96 12.37 -3.47 19.23
CA MET A 96 10.93 -3.55 18.94
C MET A 96 10.12 -2.41 19.53
N ILE A 97 10.62 -1.75 20.61
CA ILE A 97 9.97 -0.58 21.21
C ILE A 97 10.05 0.58 20.24
N GLU A 98 11.20 0.82 19.63
CA GLU A 98 11.40 1.86 18.63
C GLU A 98 10.58 1.57 17.37
N ALA A 99 10.53 0.33 16.89
CA ALA A 99 9.71 -0.08 15.76
C ALA A 99 8.22 0.23 15.99
N ALA A 100 7.70 -0.06 17.19
CA ALA A 100 6.34 0.25 17.57
C ALA A 100 6.09 1.76 17.68
N HIS A 101 7.06 2.51 18.20
CA HIS A 101 6.98 3.99 18.31
C HIS A 101 6.94 4.63 16.93
N VAL A 102 7.85 4.27 16.03
CA VAL A 102 7.87 4.74 14.64
C VAL A 102 6.54 4.43 13.94
N THR A 103 6.01 3.22 14.10
CA THR A 103 4.73 2.85 13.49
C THR A 103 3.58 3.72 13.99
N ARG A 104 3.49 4.01 15.29
CA ARG A 104 2.47 4.89 15.86
C ARG A 104 2.57 6.31 15.34
N LEU A 105 3.80 6.86 15.28
CA LEU A 105 4.04 8.18 14.72
C LEU A 105 3.65 8.23 13.24
N ALA A 106 4.00 7.22 12.45
CA ALA A 106 3.66 7.14 11.05
C ALA A 106 2.14 7.08 10.82
N ILE A 107 1.39 6.35 11.66
CA ILE A 107 -0.07 6.34 11.65
C ILE A 107 -0.61 7.75 11.95
N GLY A 108 -0.10 8.42 12.97
CA GLY A 108 -0.51 9.78 13.32
C GLY A 108 -0.27 10.78 12.19
N VAL A 109 0.92 10.74 11.58
CA VAL A 109 1.28 11.60 10.43
C VAL A 109 0.40 11.30 9.22
N SER A 110 0.14 10.02 8.91
CA SER A 110 -0.69 9.65 7.77
C SER A 110 -2.15 10.04 7.95
N ILE A 111 -2.68 9.94 9.16
CA ILE A 111 -4.05 10.42 9.49
C ILE A 111 -4.10 11.93 9.33
N ALA A 112 -3.17 12.69 9.92
CA ALA A 112 -3.15 14.13 9.80
C ALA A 112 -3.05 14.58 8.34
N LEU A 113 -2.13 13.99 7.58
CA LEU A 113 -1.93 14.29 6.17
C LEU A 113 -3.17 13.95 5.34
N SER A 114 -3.79 12.79 5.57
CA SER A 114 -4.99 12.38 4.84
C SER A 114 -6.20 13.25 5.17
N LEU A 115 -6.37 13.69 6.43
CA LEU A 115 -7.44 14.60 6.80
C LEU A 115 -7.26 15.99 6.16
N ILE A 116 -6.03 16.52 6.16
CA ILE A 116 -5.72 17.79 5.48
C ILE A 116 -6.03 17.66 3.99
N THR A 117 -5.57 16.57 3.36
CA THR A 117 -5.81 16.30 1.94
C THR A 117 -7.30 16.18 1.64
N THR A 118 -8.04 15.45 2.47
CA THR A 118 -9.49 15.31 2.35
C THR A 118 -10.20 16.68 2.44
N LEU A 119 -9.82 17.49 3.42
CA LEU A 119 -10.40 18.84 3.58
C LEU A 119 -10.13 19.72 2.36
N VAL A 120 -8.88 19.73 1.88
CA VAL A 120 -8.50 20.52 0.69
C VAL A 120 -9.29 20.08 -0.55
N ILE A 121 -9.42 18.76 -0.76
CA ILE A 121 -10.15 18.25 -1.92
C ILE A 121 -11.63 18.55 -1.83
N VAL A 122 -12.28 18.31 -0.68
CA VAL A 122 -13.71 18.60 -0.51
C VAL A 122 -14.00 20.07 -0.78
N LEU A 123 -13.12 20.98 -0.36
CA LEU A 123 -13.29 22.43 -0.58
C LEU A 123 -13.01 22.87 -2.03
N PHE A 124 -12.14 22.17 -2.75
CA PHE A 124 -11.66 22.61 -4.07
C PHE A 124 -11.88 21.58 -5.18
N ALA A 125 -12.71 20.54 -4.97
CA ALA A 125 -12.94 19.45 -5.92
C ALA A 125 -13.32 19.96 -7.32
N GLU A 126 -14.25 20.92 -7.40
CA GLU A 126 -14.70 21.50 -8.66
C GLU A 126 -13.54 22.17 -9.43
N ARG A 127 -12.64 22.88 -8.72
CA ARG A 127 -11.49 23.52 -9.35
C ARG A 127 -10.47 22.50 -9.86
N PHE A 128 -10.23 21.45 -9.08
CA PHE A 128 -9.31 20.38 -9.49
C PHE A 128 -9.83 19.61 -10.69
N ILE A 129 -11.12 19.27 -10.72
CA ILE A 129 -11.72 18.57 -11.87
C ILE A 129 -11.90 19.51 -13.05
N GLY A 130 -12.22 20.79 -12.83
CA GLY A 130 -12.38 21.79 -13.90
C GLY A 130 -11.18 21.99 -14.79
N ILE A 131 -9.94 21.68 -14.30
CA ILE A 131 -8.72 21.75 -15.08
C ILE A 131 -8.73 20.79 -16.29
N PHE A 132 -9.50 19.69 -16.20
CA PHE A 132 -9.55 18.66 -17.24
C PHE A 132 -10.48 18.99 -18.42
N GLY A 133 -11.31 20.04 -18.31
CA GLY A 133 -12.19 20.46 -19.38
C GLY A 133 -13.21 19.40 -19.81
N LEU A 134 -13.76 18.66 -18.87
CA LEU A 134 -14.82 17.69 -19.11
C LEU A 134 -16.14 18.37 -19.45
N ASP A 135 -17.03 17.63 -20.15
CA ASP A 135 -18.42 18.06 -20.31
C ASP A 135 -19.08 18.27 -18.95
N PRO A 136 -20.06 19.19 -18.83
CA PRO A 136 -20.68 19.52 -17.54
C PRO A 136 -21.20 18.31 -16.76
N VAL A 137 -21.81 17.34 -17.44
CA VAL A 137 -22.33 16.11 -16.82
C VAL A 137 -21.19 15.23 -16.30
N ALA A 138 -20.15 15.02 -17.11
CA ALA A 138 -18.98 14.25 -16.70
C ALA A 138 -18.21 14.95 -15.58
N GLN A 139 -18.18 16.28 -15.56
CA GLN A 139 -17.53 17.06 -14.49
C GLN A 139 -18.26 16.88 -13.16
N GLU A 140 -19.58 16.99 -13.12
CA GLU A 140 -20.38 16.78 -11.91
C GLU A 140 -20.20 15.36 -11.34
N LEU A 141 -20.24 14.35 -12.21
CA LEU A 141 -19.98 12.95 -11.84
C LEU A 141 -18.56 12.77 -11.29
N ALA A 142 -17.55 13.41 -11.90
CA ALA A 142 -16.15 13.33 -11.48
C ALA A 142 -15.93 13.99 -10.12
N VAL A 143 -16.55 15.13 -9.85
CA VAL A 143 -16.51 15.83 -8.55
C VAL A 143 -17.14 14.96 -7.47
N THR A 144 -18.31 14.38 -7.75
CA THR A 144 -19.01 13.48 -6.83
C THR A 144 -18.15 12.24 -6.53
N TYR A 145 -17.62 11.59 -7.55
CA TYR A 145 -16.73 10.43 -7.40
C TYR A 145 -15.50 10.77 -6.55
N LEU A 146 -14.83 11.88 -6.87
CA LEU A 146 -13.62 12.33 -6.15
C LEU A 146 -13.96 12.60 -4.68
N THR A 147 -15.03 13.32 -4.41
CA THR A 147 -15.43 13.69 -3.04
C THR A 147 -15.76 12.46 -2.20
N ILE A 148 -16.51 11.51 -2.74
CA ILE A 148 -16.83 10.27 -2.04
C ILE A 148 -15.55 9.46 -1.81
N SER A 149 -14.71 9.28 -2.85
CA SER A 149 -13.50 8.47 -2.76
C SER A 149 -12.52 9.01 -1.73
N ILE A 150 -12.36 10.34 -1.68
CA ILE A 150 -11.38 10.97 -0.77
C ILE A 150 -11.75 10.84 0.70
N LEU A 151 -13.04 10.74 1.02
CA LEU A 151 -13.52 10.53 2.39
C LEU A 151 -13.04 9.21 3.00
N PHE A 152 -12.74 8.21 2.15
CA PHE A 152 -12.23 6.92 2.59
C PHE A 152 -10.70 6.87 2.70
N ILE A 153 -9.99 7.88 2.20
CA ILE A 153 -8.51 7.92 2.23
C ILE A 153 -7.93 7.82 3.65
N PRO A 154 -8.48 8.49 4.69
CA PRO A 154 -7.95 8.35 6.05
C PRO A 154 -7.98 6.90 6.57
N PHE A 155 -9.03 6.14 6.24
CA PHE A 155 -9.11 4.73 6.61
C PHE A 155 -8.09 3.89 5.84
N MET A 156 -7.93 4.14 4.54
CA MET A 156 -6.93 3.48 3.71
C MET A 156 -5.51 3.79 4.18
N ALA A 157 -5.23 5.02 4.60
CA ALA A 157 -3.93 5.46 5.07
C ALA A 157 -3.44 4.63 6.27
N ILE A 158 -4.31 4.34 7.22
CA ILE A 158 -4.01 3.49 8.37
C ILE A 158 -3.61 2.08 7.90
N GLY A 159 -4.40 1.48 7.03
CA GLY A 159 -4.13 0.15 6.48
C GLY A 159 -2.81 0.08 5.71
N MET A 160 -2.51 1.12 4.91
CA MET A 160 -1.27 1.22 4.15
C MET A 160 -0.04 1.29 5.06
N VAL A 161 -0.07 2.10 6.11
CA VAL A 161 1.04 2.25 7.07
C VAL A 161 1.24 0.97 7.89
N ILE A 162 0.16 0.37 8.39
CA ILE A 162 0.25 -0.92 9.11
C ILE A 162 0.83 -1.99 8.19
N GLY A 163 0.34 -2.09 6.95
CA GLY A 163 0.87 -3.03 5.96
C GLY A 163 2.35 -2.79 5.64
N ALA A 164 2.80 -1.54 5.59
CA ALA A 164 4.21 -1.19 5.38
C ALA A 164 5.07 -1.60 6.58
N ALA A 165 4.61 -1.33 7.81
CA ALA A 165 5.31 -1.70 9.04
C ALA A 165 5.43 -3.22 9.20
N LEU A 166 4.36 -3.99 8.92
CA LEU A 166 4.38 -5.45 8.97
C LEU A 166 5.38 -6.03 7.96
N ARG A 167 5.37 -5.55 6.73
CA ARG A 167 6.36 -5.98 5.71
C ARG A 167 7.79 -5.64 6.12
N ALA A 168 8.00 -4.46 6.70
CA ALA A 168 9.31 -4.03 7.21
C ALA A 168 9.79 -4.90 8.39
N ALA A 169 8.85 -5.44 9.18
CA ALA A 169 9.13 -6.39 10.26
C ALA A 169 9.31 -7.85 9.78
N GLY A 170 9.19 -8.11 8.47
CA GLY A 170 9.32 -9.45 7.88
C GLY A 170 8.01 -10.21 7.73
N ASP A 171 6.89 -9.68 8.22
CA ASP A 171 5.57 -10.29 8.02
C ASP A 171 4.93 -9.82 6.71
N VAL A 172 5.22 -10.53 5.64
CA VAL A 172 4.61 -10.30 4.32
C VAL A 172 3.29 -11.06 4.13
N LYS A 173 3.02 -12.06 4.97
CA LYS A 173 1.85 -12.92 4.82
C LYS A 173 0.57 -12.27 5.31
N THR A 174 0.61 -11.62 6.47
CA THR A 174 -0.56 -10.95 7.05
C THR A 174 -1.17 -9.88 6.12
N PRO A 175 -0.42 -8.91 5.59
CA PRO A 175 -0.95 -7.94 4.63
C PRO A 175 -1.48 -8.61 3.34
N MET A 176 -0.85 -9.69 2.88
CA MET A 176 -1.31 -10.45 1.72
C MET A 176 -2.69 -11.06 1.95
N TYR A 177 -2.89 -11.77 3.07
CA TYR A 177 -4.18 -12.39 3.38
C TYR A 177 -5.30 -11.35 3.53
N ILE A 178 -5.02 -10.23 4.19
CA ILE A 178 -5.96 -9.11 4.30
C ILE A 178 -6.30 -8.57 2.91
N GLY A 179 -5.29 -8.37 2.04
CA GLY A 179 -5.49 -7.92 0.67
C GLY A 179 -6.33 -8.89 -0.16
N ILE A 180 -6.06 -10.20 -0.11
CA ILE A 180 -6.83 -11.23 -0.80
C ILE A 180 -8.29 -11.20 -0.34
N PHE A 181 -8.52 -11.19 0.97
CA PHE A 181 -9.88 -11.18 1.54
C PHE A 181 -10.66 -9.93 1.10
N THR A 182 -10.03 -8.77 1.18
CA THR A 182 -10.64 -7.49 0.76
C THR A 182 -10.98 -7.49 -0.73
N ASN A 183 -10.08 -8.00 -1.59
CA ASN A 183 -10.32 -8.09 -3.03
C ASN A 183 -11.44 -9.09 -3.40
N ILE A 184 -11.52 -10.23 -2.70
CA ILE A 184 -12.62 -11.20 -2.89
C ILE A 184 -13.97 -10.55 -2.56
N ILE A 185 -14.05 -9.83 -1.43
CA ILE A 185 -15.27 -9.10 -1.06
C ILE A 185 -15.61 -8.04 -2.11
N ALA A 186 -14.62 -7.29 -2.59
CA ALA A 186 -14.83 -6.27 -3.62
C ALA A 186 -15.37 -6.88 -4.93
N ILE A 187 -14.80 -7.99 -5.37
CA ILE A 187 -15.28 -8.71 -6.58
C ILE A 187 -16.70 -9.21 -6.37
N TYR A 188 -17.00 -9.81 -5.22
CA TYR A 188 -18.33 -10.30 -4.91
C TYR A 188 -19.39 -9.19 -4.93
N LEU A 189 -19.07 -8.03 -4.34
CA LEU A 189 -19.95 -6.86 -4.35
C LEU A 189 -20.13 -6.29 -5.76
N LEU A 190 -19.07 -6.25 -6.57
CA LEU A 190 -19.13 -5.75 -7.95
C LEU A 190 -19.90 -6.67 -8.91
N LEU A 191 -19.89 -7.98 -8.65
CA LEU A 191 -20.64 -8.95 -9.47
C LEU A 191 -22.09 -9.10 -9.02
N GLY A 192 -22.41 -8.71 -7.79
CA GLY A 192 -23.76 -8.75 -7.23
C GLY A 192 -24.57 -7.48 -7.50
N LEU A 193 -23.96 -6.46 -8.10
CA LEU A 193 -24.59 -5.26 -8.63
C LEU A 193 -24.84 -5.39 -10.12
#